data_38609574893f5d2fa2af8ff2d32e7888
#
_entry.id   38609574893f5d2fa2af8ff2d32e7888
#
_cell.length_a   1.000
_cell.length_b   1.000
_cell.length_c   1.000
_cell.angle_alpha   90.00
_cell.angle_beta   90.00
_cell.angle_gamma   90.00
#
_symmetry.space_group_name_H-M   'P 1'
#
loop_
_entity.id
_entity.type
_entity.pdbx_description
1 polymer ?
#
loop_
_entity_poly.entity_id
_entity_poly.type
_entity_poly.pdbx_seq_one_letter_code
_entity_poly.pdbx_strand_id
1 'polypeptide(L)'
;MSGSSFGKLFKITTWGESHGRGLGVVIEGCPAGLPIKESEIQLELNRRKTGQSKVTTTRKEGDQIQIMSGVFNGKTTGTPISLLVENGDADSSKYELIKHLYRPGHADYTYDIKYGFRDYRGGGRSSARETVGRVAAGAIAKKLLAREKIKIIGFTRQVGKHIAEKIDYKEIENNIVRCPDAKMAEKMINAIMRARKTGDSLGGIVEVVAQGVPVGLGEPVFDRLDADLAKAVMSIPAVKGVEIGAGFKSATMPGSECNDEFVMKNKKAATATNNAGVILGGISNGMDIIIKLVVKPTSSINKAQNTVTQKGKKAEIRVEGRHDPCVAPRAVPIAEAMVALTLIDHFYRTKFSKL
;
A
#
# COMPACT_ATOMS: atom_id res chain seq x y z
N MET A 1 1.30 3.50 23.11
CA MET A 1 0.77 2.56 22.08
C MET A 1 1.73 2.52 20.92
N SER A 2 2.02 1.34 20.39
CA SER A 2 2.93 1.17 19.25
C SER A 2 2.17 1.43 17.94
N GLY A 3 2.67 2.34 17.08
CA GLY A 3 2.16 2.56 15.74
C GLY A 3 2.53 1.46 14.73
N SER A 4 3.06 0.31 15.20
CA SER A 4 3.49 -0.81 14.36
C SER A 4 2.43 -1.92 14.23
N SER A 5 1.27 -1.79 14.87
CA SER A 5 0.16 -2.75 14.81
C SER A 5 -1.04 -2.16 14.07
N PHE A 6 -1.75 -3.01 13.32
CA PHE A 6 -2.96 -2.66 12.55
C PHE A 6 -3.96 -3.82 12.60
N GLY A 7 -5.27 -3.50 12.62
CA GLY A 7 -6.38 -4.46 12.76
C GLY A 7 -6.76 -4.70 14.23
N LYS A 8 -7.91 -5.30 14.45
CA LYS A 8 -8.48 -5.64 15.77
C LYS A 8 -8.56 -7.16 15.97
N LEU A 9 -9.32 -7.87 15.15
CA LEU A 9 -9.48 -9.32 15.18
C LEU A 9 -8.48 -10.02 14.26
N PHE A 10 -8.32 -9.52 13.03
CA PHE A 10 -7.19 -9.91 12.18
C PHE A 10 -6.12 -8.85 12.31
N LYS A 11 -5.22 -9.04 13.25
CA LYS A 11 -4.24 -8.04 13.67
C LYS A 11 -2.85 -8.39 13.17
N ILE A 12 -2.16 -7.38 12.66
CA ILE A 12 -0.75 -7.52 12.27
C ILE A 12 0.13 -6.59 13.12
N THR A 13 1.35 -7.04 13.40
CA THR A 13 2.40 -6.21 14.00
C THR A 13 3.66 -6.35 13.16
N THR A 14 4.10 -5.26 12.51
CA THR A 14 5.31 -5.24 11.70
C THR A 14 6.52 -4.79 12.51
N TRP A 15 7.69 -5.34 12.21
CA TRP A 15 8.96 -5.05 12.87
C TRP A 15 10.13 -5.07 11.88
N GLY A 16 11.31 -4.67 12.33
CA GLY A 16 12.52 -4.61 11.52
C GLY A 16 12.67 -3.30 10.73
N GLU A 17 13.80 -3.13 10.09
CA GLU A 17 14.25 -1.88 9.48
C GLU A 17 14.94 -2.10 8.13
N SER A 18 14.98 -1.06 7.30
CA SER A 18 15.48 -1.17 5.92
C SER A 18 16.95 -1.57 5.79
N HIS A 19 17.77 -1.26 6.79
CA HIS A 19 19.20 -1.58 6.87
C HIS A 19 19.55 -2.37 8.13
N GLY A 20 18.54 -2.95 8.82
CA GLY A 20 18.72 -3.96 9.86
C GLY A 20 18.94 -5.35 9.25
N ARG A 21 19.02 -6.38 10.09
CA ARG A 21 19.20 -7.79 9.65
C ARG A 21 18.03 -8.32 8.83
N GLY A 22 16.81 -7.87 9.14
CA GLY A 22 15.59 -8.31 8.45
C GLY A 22 14.38 -7.51 8.84
N LEU A 23 13.26 -7.88 8.24
CA LEU A 23 11.93 -7.33 8.54
C LEU A 23 10.96 -8.49 8.66
N GLY A 24 9.91 -8.28 9.44
CA GLY A 24 8.90 -9.31 9.57
C GLY A 24 7.55 -8.77 9.98
N VAL A 25 6.63 -9.70 10.11
CA VAL A 25 5.28 -9.45 10.59
C VAL A 25 4.80 -10.62 11.43
N VAL A 26 4.13 -10.31 12.52
CA VAL A 26 3.33 -11.27 13.28
C VAL A 26 1.87 -11.02 12.96
N ILE A 27 1.13 -12.08 12.67
CA ILE A 27 -0.29 -12.06 12.32
C ILE A 27 -1.04 -12.83 13.40
N GLU A 28 -2.00 -12.20 14.04
CA GLU A 28 -2.94 -12.78 15.00
C GLU A 28 -4.34 -12.83 14.41
N GLY A 29 -5.17 -13.77 14.88
CA GLY A 29 -6.57 -13.91 14.44
C GLY A 29 -6.76 -14.61 13.09
N CYS A 30 -5.72 -15.24 12.53
CA CYS A 30 -5.88 -16.09 11.37
C CYS A 30 -6.51 -17.44 11.80
N PRO A 31 -7.66 -17.87 11.21
CA PRO A 31 -8.27 -19.14 11.56
C PRO A 31 -7.36 -20.34 11.28
N ALA A 32 -7.54 -21.42 12.05
CA ALA A 32 -6.89 -22.69 11.77
C ALA A 32 -7.41 -23.33 10.47
N GLY A 33 -6.56 -24.14 9.83
CA GLY A 33 -6.94 -24.96 8.67
C GLY A 33 -6.89 -24.27 7.31
N LEU A 34 -6.43 -23.00 7.22
CA LEU A 34 -6.18 -22.37 5.93
C LEU A 34 -4.94 -23.01 5.29
N PRO A 35 -5.03 -23.66 4.11
CA PRO A 35 -3.85 -24.12 3.39
C PRO A 35 -3.00 -22.91 3.01
N ILE A 36 -1.69 -22.94 3.30
CA ILE A 36 -0.77 -21.86 2.97
C ILE A 36 0.65 -22.39 2.76
N LYS A 37 1.34 -21.85 1.75
CA LYS A 37 2.74 -22.15 1.46
C LYS A 37 3.50 -20.83 1.29
N GLU A 38 4.79 -20.84 1.58
CA GLU A 38 5.67 -19.68 1.35
C GLU A 38 5.61 -19.18 -0.10
N SER A 39 5.53 -20.10 -1.07
CA SER A 39 5.43 -19.77 -2.48
C SER A 39 4.23 -18.89 -2.85
N GLU A 40 3.11 -19.05 -2.16
CA GLU A 40 1.91 -18.23 -2.39
C GLU A 40 2.09 -16.80 -1.87
N ILE A 41 2.71 -16.65 -0.70
CA ILE A 41 3.06 -15.33 -0.14
C ILE A 41 4.14 -14.68 -1.01
N GLN A 42 5.10 -15.47 -1.49
CA GLN A 42 6.19 -15.01 -2.34
C GLN A 42 5.70 -14.40 -3.66
N LEU A 43 4.62 -14.90 -4.24
CA LEU A 43 4.02 -14.31 -5.45
C LEU A 43 3.65 -12.83 -5.23
N GLU A 44 3.01 -12.51 -4.11
CA GLU A 44 2.65 -11.13 -3.78
C GLU A 44 3.89 -10.27 -3.47
N LEU A 45 4.87 -10.83 -2.77
CA LEU A 45 6.15 -10.16 -2.52
C LEU A 45 6.93 -9.90 -3.81
N ASN A 46 6.89 -10.81 -4.78
CA ASN A 46 7.50 -10.62 -6.10
C ASN A 46 6.90 -9.44 -6.85
N ARG A 47 5.60 -9.17 -6.68
CA ARG A 47 4.94 -7.98 -7.25
C ARG A 47 5.40 -6.68 -6.57
N ARG A 48 5.79 -6.74 -5.27
CA ARG A 48 6.24 -5.58 -4.48
C ARG A 48 7.73 -5.30 -4.60
N LYS A 49 8.59 -6.33 -4.70
CA LYS A 49 10.06 -6.23 -4.57
C LYS A 49 10.69 -5.17 -5.47
N THR A 50 11.90 -4.77 -5.11
CA THR A 50 12.74 -3.84 -5.89
C THR A 50 13.38 -4.54 -7.08
N GLY A 51 13.86 -3.78 -8.08
CA GLY A 51 14.64 -4.34 -9.19
C GLY A 51 13.83 -5.16 -10.21
N GLN A 52 12.51 -4.99 -10.26
CA GLN A 52 11.63 -5.76 -11.16
C GLN A 52 11.73 -5.34 -12.62
N SER A 53 12.05 -4.08 -12.89
CA SER A 53 11.98 -3.51 -14.23
C SER A 53 12.80 -2.24 -14.37
N LYS A 54 12.94 -1.77 -15.63
CA LYS A 54 13.63 -0.50 -15.94
C LYS A 54 12.98 0.75 -15.35
N VAL A 55 11.74 0.70 -14.89
CA VAL A 55 11.04 1.83 -14.23
C VAL A 55 11.14 1.81 -12.71
N THR A 56 11.80 0.81 -12.13
CA THR A 56 12.04 0.69 -10.69
C THR A 56 13.51 0.91 -10.37
N THR A 57 13.83 0.99 -9.06
CA THR A 57 15.21 1.07 -8.57
C THR A 57 16.06 -0.11 -9.05
N THR A 58 17.37 0.11 -9.16
CA THR A 58 18.36 -0.94 -9.49
C THR A 58 18.75 -1.82 -8.28
N ARG A 59 18.30 -1.49 -7.07
CA ARG A 59 18.48 -2.34 -5.88
C ARG A 59 17.79 -3.69 -6.12
N LYS A 60 18.49 -4.77 -5.86
CA LYS A 60 17.95 -6.14 -6.00
C LYS A 60 17.82 -6.78 -4.64
N GLU A 61 16.60 -7.06 -4.24
CA GLU A 61 16.28 -7.84 -3.03
C GLU A 61 15.49 -9.07 -3.44
N GLY A 62 15.85 -10.21 -2.88
CA GLY A 62 15.14 -11.46 -3.13
C GLY A 62 13.77 -11.49 -2.47
N ASP A 63 13.63 -10.76 -1.35
CA ASP A 63 12.45 -10.76 -0.48
C ASP A 63 11.94 -12.17 -0.18
N GLN A 64 12.88 -13.12 0.04
CA GLN A 64 12.55 -14.51 0.33
C GLN A 64 11.83 -14.60 1.67
N ILE A 65 10.58 -15.06 1.62
CA ILE A 65 9.76 -15.19 2.82
C ILE A 65 10.04 -16.51 3.54
N GLN A 66 10.07 -16.46 4.86
CA GLN A 66 10.17 -17.61 5.74
C GLN A 66 9.00 -17.60 6.72
N ILE A 67 8.31 -18.73 6.85
CA ILE A 67 7.26 -18.93 7.84
C ILE A 67 7.93 -19.51 9.10
N MET A 68 7.96 -18.73 10.19
CA MET A 68 8.64 -19.07 11.43
C MET A 68 7.73 -19.79 12.44
N SER A 69 6.41 -19.54 12.37
CA SER A 69 5.41 -20.13 13.26
C SER A 69 4.00 -20.08 12.68
N GLY A 70 3.04 -20.73 13.34
CA GLY A 70 1.61 -20.64 13.03
C GLY A 70 1.16 -21.50 11.85
N VAL A 71 2.03 -22.32 11.28
CA VAL A 71 1.72 -23.23 10.17
C VAL A 71 2.28 -24.63 10.47
N PHE A 72 1.47 -25.65 10.31
CA PHE A 72 1.86 -27.06 10.43
C PHE A 72 1.26 -27.87 9.29
N ASN A 73 2.04 -28.73 8.67
CA ASN A 73 1.65 -29.55 7.50
C ASN A 73 0.93 -28.73 6.40
N GLY A 74 1.46 -27.50 6.13
CA GLY A 74 0.91 -26.61 5.09
C GLY A 74 -0.43 -25.97 5.41
N LYS A 75 -0.86 -25.97 6.68
CA LYS A 75 -2.11 -25.34 7.14
C LYS A 75 -1.86 -24.46 8.35
N THR A 76 -2.58 -23.35 8.46
CA THR A 76 -2.57 -22.50 9.65
C THR A 76 -3.06 -23.25 10.88
N THR A 77 -2.50 -22.94 12.05
CA THR A 77 -2.83 -23.62 13.32
C THR A 77 -3.82 -22.84 14.20
N GLY A 78 -4.15 -21.58 13.82
CA GLY A 78 -4.94 -20.66 14.66
C GLY A 78 -4.10 -19.89 15.69
N THR A 79 -2.80 -20.19 15.79
CA THR A 79 -1.85 -19.47 16.64
C THR A 79 -1.15 -18.37 15.84
N PRO A 80 -0.40 -17.45 16.47
CA PRO A 80 0.28 -16.38 15.76
C PRO A 80 1.20 -16.87 14.63
N ILE A 81 1.02 -16.31 13.44
CA ILE A 81 1.87 -16.59 12.29
C ILE A 81 2.99 -15.55 12.27
N SER A 82 4.23 -15.99 12.41
CA SER A 82 5.41 -15.13 12.28
C SER A 82 6.07 -15.34 10.92
N LEU A 83 6.26 -14.24 10.19
CA LEU A 83 6.88 -14.21 8.87
C LEU A 83 8.14 -13.34 8.93
N LEU A 84 9.22 -13.81 8.30
CA LEU A 84 10.53 -13.14 8.24
C LEU A 84 11.01 -13.01 6.79
N VAL A 85 11.62 -11.86 6.48
CA VAL A 85 12.42 -11.63 5.28
C VAL A 85 13.75 -11.02 5.69
N GLU A 86 14.86 -11.65 5.33
CA GLU A 86 16.20 -11.12 5.56
C GLU A 86 16.56 -10.03 4.56
N ASN A 87 17.40 -9.07 4.97
CA ASN A 87 17.95 -8.04 4.11
C ASN A 87 19.25 -8.53 3.49
N GLY A 88 19.28 -8.71 2.16
CA GLY A 88 20.46 -9.19 1.44
C GLY A 88 21.33 -8.09 0.82
N ASP A 89 20.74 -6.95 0.46
CA ASP A 89 21.43 -5.85 -0.29
C ASP A 89 21.30 -4.51 0.45
N ALA A 90 21.78 -4.46 1.70
CA ALA A 90 21.74 -3.27 2.56
C ALA A 90 23.07 -2.49 2.50
N ASP A 91 23.37 -1.82 1.35
CA ASP A 91 24.52 -0.93 1.24
C ASP A 91 24.19 0.44 1.84
N SER A 92 24.81 0.75 2.98
CA SER A 92 24.65 2.02 3.70
C SER A 92 25.76 3.04 3.47
N SER A 93 26.80 2.72 2.69
CA SER A 93 27.98 3.55 2.50
C SER A 93 27.67 4.98 2.03
N LYS A 94 26.72 5.14 1.11
CA LYS A 94 26.29 6.45 0.58
C LYS A 94 25.60 7.35 1.60
N TYR A 95 25.05 6.80 2.68
CA TYR A 95 24.41 7.60 3.73
C TYR A 95 25.42 8.21 4.70
N GLU A 96 26.63 7.67 4.80
CA GLU A 96 27.69 8.19 5.65
C GLU A 96 28.04 9.66 5.32
N LEU A 97 28.08 9.98 4.02
CA LEU A 97 28.41 11.32 3.53
C LEU A 97 27.36 12.37 3.86
N ILE A 98 26.10 11.96 4.05
CA ILE A 98 24.96 12.86 4.27
C ILE A 98 24.31 12.69 5.65
N LYS A 99 24.94 11.95 6.57
CA LYS A 99 24.36 11.63 7.88
C LYS A 99 24.03 12.86 8.73
N HIS A 100 24.72 13.98 8.53
CA HIS A 100 24.49 15.23 9.24
C HIS A 100 23.54 16.19 8.53
N LEU A 101 23.01 15.81 7.36
CA LEU A 101 22.07 16.60 6.57
C LEU A 101 20.67 16.06 6.68
N TYR A 102 19.68 16.93 6.57
CA TYR A 102 18.28 16.53 6.46
C TYR A 102 17.88 16.46 4.98
N ARG A 103 17.51 15.28 4.52
CA ARG A 103 17.01 15.09 3.14
C ARG A 103 15.65 15.77 2.97
N PRO A 104 15.48 16.69 1.99
CA PRO A 104 14.20 17.34 1.73
C PRO A 104 13.09 16.33 1.48
N GLY A 105 11.92 16.53 2.12
CA GLY A 105 10.76 15.66 1.97
C GLY A 105 10.90 14.25 2.55
N HIS A 106 11.98 13.96 3.30
CA HIS A 106 12.23 12.70 3.99
C HIS A 106 12.01 12.83 5.52
N ALA A 107 12.05 11.73 6.24
CA ALA A 107 11.74 11.68 7.67
C ALA A 107 12.92 12.07 8.61
N ASP A 108 14.07 12.45 8.08
CA ASP A 108 15.29 12.63 8.87
C ASP A 108 15.10 13.60 10.04
N TYR A 109 14.62 14.81 9.75
CA TYR A 109 14.40 15.85 10.76
C TYR A 109 13.38 15.42 11.82
N THR A 110 12.24 14.88 11.38
CA THR A 110 11.15 14.52 12.29
C THR A 110 11.51 13.37 13.22
N TYR A 111 12.35 12.42 12.76
CA TYR A 111 12.85 11.33 13.60
C TYR A 111 13.88 11.82 14.62
N ASP A 112 14.83 12.66 14.19
CA ASP A 112 15.82 13.26 15.12
C ASP A 112 15.13 14.03 16.26
N ILE A 113 14.16 14.88 15.92
CA ILE A 113 13.46 15.67 16.94
C ILE A 113 12.57 14.80 17.84
N LYS A 114 11.87 13.83 17.26
CA LYS A 114 10.92 13.00 18.03
C LYS A 114 11.61 12.03 18.98
N TYR A 115 12.71 11.39 18.52
CA TYR A 115 13.36 10.30 19.22
C TYR A 115 14.71 10.69 19.84
N GLY A 116 15.20 11.93 19.60
CA GLY A 116 16.49 12.42 20.07
C GLY A 116 17.69 11.97 19.24
N PHE A 117 17.53 10.92 18.43
CA PHE A 117 18.52 10.41 17.47
C PHE A 117 17.84 9.57 16.39
N ARG A 118 18.54 9.30 15.31
CA ARG A 118 18.07 8.38 14.27
C ARG A 118 19.18 7.45 13.79
N ASP A 119 18.81 6.29 13.28
CA ASP A 119 19.66 5.55 12.38
C ASP A 119 19.63 6.24 11.00
N TYR A 120 20.76 6.83 10.60
CA TYR A 120 20.88 7.56 9.32
C TYR A 120 20.94 6.62 8.12
N ARG A 121 21.14 5.31 8.33
CA ARG A 121 21.25 4.31 7.27
C ARG A 121 19.90 4.08 6.60
N GLY A 122 19.69 4.69 5.44
CA GLY A 122 18.41 4.61 4.71
C GLY A 122 17.28 5.37 5.40
N GLY A 123 16.13 4.74 5.57
CA GLY A 123 14.93 5.33 6.17
C GLY A 123 14.40 4.56 7.38
N GLY A 124 15.08 3.50 7.82
CA GLY A 124 14.64 2.67 8.96
C GLY A 124 13.20 2.21 8.79
N ARG A 125 12.37 2.43 9.84
CA ARG A 125 10.93 2.16 9.84
C ARG A 125 10.10 3.07 8.93
N SER A 126 10.62 4.26 8.53
CA SER A 126 9.95 5.15 7.57
C SER A 126 10.17 4.74 6.12
N SER A 127 11.02 3.77 5.84
CA SER A 127 11.28 3.25 4.50
C SER A 127 10.11 2.42 3.98
N ALA A 128 9.83 2.53 2.66
CA ALA A 128 8.88 1.66 1.97
C ALA A 128 9.25 0.16 2.04
N ARG A 129 10.47 -0.19 2.48
CA ARG A 129 10.87 -1.57 2.71
C ARG A 129 10.04 -2.26 3.80
N GLU A 130 9.59 -1.52 4.80
CA GLU A 130 8.71 -2.01 5.87
C GLU A 130 7.44 -2.67 5.32
N THR A 131 6.96 -2.24 4.16
CA THR A 131 5.75 -2.78 3.52
C THR A 131 5.85 -4.26 3.09
N VAL A 132 7.05 -4.86 3.13
CA VAL A 132 7.23 -6.33 2.97
C VAL A 132 6.31 -7.07 3.94
N GLY A 133 6.32 -6.71 5.23
CA GLY A 133 5.46 -7.34 6.24
C GLY A 133 3.97 -7.16 5.95
N ARG A 134 3.58 -5.97 5.48
CA ARG A 134 2.18 -5.70 5.10
C ARG A 134 1.72 -6.55 3.93
N VAL A 135 2.54 -6.67 2.88
CA VAL A 135 2.20 -7.47 1.69
C VAL A 135 2.19 -8.95 2.01
N ALA A 136 3.13 -9.43 2.84
CA ALA A 136 3.16 -10.82 3.29
C ALA A 136 1.87 -11.20 4.08
N ALA A 137 1.47 -10.36 5.04
CA ALA A 137 0.20 -10.54 5.76
C ALA A 137 -1.03 -10.37 4.85
N GLY A 138 -0.97 -9.40 3.93
CA GLY A 138 -2.01 -9.15 2.93
C GLY A 138 -2.25 -10.34 2.00
N ALA A 139 -1.22 -11.12 1.68
CA ALA A 139 -1.36 -12.35 0.89
C ALA A 139 -2.27 -13.37 1.60
N ILE A 140 -2.10 -13.54 2.92
CA ILE A 140 -2.94 -14.41 3.74
C ILE A 140 -4.37 -13.83 3.82
N ALA A 141 -4.50 -12.54 4.04
CA ALA A 141 -5.79 -11.84 4.07
C ALA A 141 -6.56 -11.99 2.73
N LYS A 142 -5.91 -11.79 1.58
CA LYS A 142 -6.49 -12.00 0.25
C LYS A 142 -6.97 -13.44 0.07
N LYS A 143 -6.19 -14.43 0.55
CA LYS A 143 -6.57 -15.84 0.45
C LYS A 143 -7.82 -16.17 1.29
N LEU A 144 -7.95 -15.60 2.48
CA LEU A 144 -9.14 -15.71 3.30
C LEU A 144 -10.35 -15.05 2.63
N LEU A 145 -10.19 -13.84 2.12
CA LEU A 145 -11.25 -13.10 1.41
C LEU A 145 -11.68 -13.80 0.12
N ALA A 146 -10.79 -14.46 -0.59
CA ALA A 146 -11.12 -15.24 -1.79
C ALA A 146 -12.06 -16.40 -1.49
N ARG A 147 -12.00 -17.01 -0.31
CA ARG A 147 -12.98 -18.05 0.13
C ARG A 147 -14.39 -17.49 0.31
N GLU A 148 -14.48 -16.20 0.61
CA GLU A 148 -15.73 -15.45 0.73
C GLU A 148 -16.13 -14.77 -0.61
N LYS A 149 -15.44 -15.13 -1.71
CA LYS A 149 -15.65 -14.58 -3.07
C LYS A 149 -15.34 -13.07 -3.19
N ILE A 150 -14.57 -12.52 -2.27
CA ILE A 150 -14.11 -11.13 -2.32
C ILE A 150 -12.77 -11.11 -3.07
N LYS A 151 -12.71 -10.30 -4.13
CA LYS A 151 -11.51 -10.10 -4.97
C LYS A 151 -11.03 -8.66 -4.86
N ILE A 152 -9.72 -8.48 -4.69
CA ILE A 152 -9.09 -7.16 -4.62
C ILE A 152 -8.17 -7.01 -5.83
N ILE A 153 -8.35 -5.92 -6.57
CA ILE A 153 -7.63 -5.61 -7.81
C ILE A 153 -7.08 -4.20 -7.68
N GLY A 154 -5.77 -4.05 -7.75
CA GLY A 154 -5.11 -2.75 -7.75
C GLY A 154 -4.41 -2.48 -9.07
N PHE A 155 -4.32 -1.21 -9.46
CA PHE A 155 -3.61 -0.78 -10.65
C PHE A 155 -3.13 0.67 -10.57
N THR A 156 -2.19 1.00 -11.42
CA THR A 156 -1.72 2.39 -11.59
C THR A 156 -2.70 3.13 -12.49
N ARG A 157 -3.45 4.05 -11.91
CA ARG A 157 -4.42 4.89 -12.61
C ARG A 157 -3.75 6.04 -13.34
N GLN A 158 -2.68 6.62 -12.73
CA GLN A 158 -2.02 7.81 -13.26
C GLN A 158 -0.54 7.83 -12.90
N VAL A 159 0.30 8.33 -13.81
CA VAL A 159 1.69 8.72 -13.56
C VAL A 159 1.93 10.10 -14.17
N GLY A 160 2.35 11.07 -13.35
CA GLY A 160 2.46 12.46 -13.76
C GLY A 160 1.14 12.96 -14.37
N LYS A 161 1.15 13.40 -15.62
CA LYS A 161 -0.04 13.86 -16.35
C LYS A 161 -0.78 12.78 -17.16
N HIS A 162 -0.27 11.55 -17.19
CA HIS A 162 -0.82 10.47 -18.00
C HIS A 162 -1.81 9.65 -17.18
N ILE A 163 -3.09 9.69 -17.57
CA ILE A 163 -4.21 9.04 -16.86
C ILE A 163 -4.72 7.89 -17.75
N ALA A 164 -4.89 6.70 -17.19
CA ALA A 164 -5.56 5.59 -17.84
C ALA A 164 -7.06 5.88 -17.93
N GLU A 165 -7.62 5.87 -19.13
CA GLU A 165 -9.04 6.08 -19.36
C GLU A 165 -9.77 4.75 -19.50
N LYS A 166 -9.17 3.82 -20.24
CA LYS A 166 -9.69 2.47 -20.41
C LYS A 166 -9.24 1.58 -19.25
N ILE A 167 -10.17 0.80 -18.71
CA ILE A 167 -9.89 -0.14 -17.61
C ILE A 167 -10.10 -1.57 -18.13
N ASP A 168 -9.01 -2.23 -18.47
CA ASP A 168 -8.97 -3.65 -18.72
C ASP A 168 -8.08 -4.35 -17.68
N TYR A 169 -8.69 -5.07 -16.77
CA TYR A 169 -7.99 -5.74 -15.68
C TYR A 169 -6.98 -6.79 -16.15
N LYS A 170 -7.13 -7.32 -17.39
CA LYS A 170 -6.20 -8.29 -17.95
C LYS A 170 -4.85 -7.65 -18.32
N GLU A 171 -4.84 -6.33 -18.58
CA GLU A 171 -3.64 -5.59 -18.96
C GLU A 171 -2.74 -5.23 -17.79
N ILE A 172 -3.25 -5.30 -16.55
CA ILE A 172 -2.54 -4.81 -15.35
C ILE A 172 -1.17 -5.46 -15.19
N GLU A 173 -1.09 -6.77 -15.24
CA GLU A 173 0.18 -7.51 -15.06
C GLU A 173 0.93 -7.74 -16.40
N ASN A 174 0.37 -7.31 -17.53
CA ASN A 174 1.04 -7.40 -18.84
C ASN A 174 2.04 -6.27 -19.08
N ASN A 175 2.09 -5.26 -18.22
CA ASN A 175 3.03 -4.16 -18.34
C ASN A 175 3.68 -3.79 -17.00
N ILE A 176 4.89 -3.26 -17.09
CA ILE A 176 5.75 -3.00 -15.91
C ILE A 176 5.29 -1.84 -15.01
N VAL A 177 4.30 -1.05 -15.45
CA VAL A 177 3.69 0.02 -14.63
C VAL A 177 2.34 -0.37 -14.05
N ARG A 178 1.86 -1.60 -14.31
CA ARG A 178 0.55 -2.10 -13.85
C ARG A 178 -0.61 -1.17 -14.22
N CYS A 179 -0.59 -0.65 -15.41
CA CYS A 179 -1.63 0.20 -15.96
C CYS A 179 -2.68 -0.65 -16.68
N PRO A 180 -4.00 -0.44 -16.46
CA PRO A 180 -5.05 -1.19 -17.15
C PRO A 180 -5.29 -0.75 -18.59
N ASP A 181 -4.53 0.23 -19.09
CA ASP A 181 -4.61 0.79 -20.45
C ASP A 181 -3.24 0.68 -21.10
N ALA A 182 -3.10 -0.24 -22.07
CA ALA A 182 -1.83 -0.52 -22.74
C ALA A 182 -1.21 0.72 -23.40
N LYS A 183 -2.04 1.58 -24.03
CA LYS A 183 -1.58 2.81 -24.68
C LYS A 183 -1.05 3.84 -23.66
N MET A 184 -1.72 3.96 -22.53
CA MET A 184 -1.26 4.84 -21.43
C MET A 184 -0.06 4.25 -20.70
N ALA A 185 0.04 2.92 -20.58
CA ALA A 185 1.21 2.26 -20.00
C ALA A 185 2.51 2.67 -20.69
N GLU A 186 2.55 2.69 -22.02
CA GLU A 186 3.72 3.15 -22.78
C GLU A 186 4.08 4.62 -22.48
N LYS A 187 3.07 5.50 -22.43
CA LYS A 187 3.28 6.92 -22.09
C LYS A 187 3.80 7.10 -20.67
N MET A 188 3.27 6.34 -19.71
CA MET A 188 3.72 6.33 -18.32
C MET A 188 5.17 5.83 -18.21
N ILE A 189 5.52 4.74 -18.89
CA ILE A 189 6.88 4.21 -18.93
C ILE A 189 7.85 5.27 -19.46
N ASN A 190 7.51 5.90 -20.59
CA ASN A 190 8.34 6.92 -21.22
C ASN A 190 8.51 8.16 -20.33
N ALA A 191 7.47 8.56 -19.60
CA ALA A 191 7.55 9.67 -18.65
C ALA A 191 8.48 9.34 -17.46
N ILE A 192 8.37 8.14 -16.89
CA ILE A 192 9.22 7.67 -15.80
C ILE A 192 10.70 7.61 -16.26
N MET A 193 10.95 7.07 -17.45
CA MET A 193 12.30 6.97 -17.99
C MET A 193 12.93 8.35 -18.25
N ARG A 194 12.14 9.34 -18.69
CA ARG A 194 12.60 10.73 -18.82
C ARG A 194 12.96 11.34 -17.46
N ALA A 195 12.09 11.19 -16.46
CA ALA A 195 12.37 11.66 -15.11
C ALA A 195 13.64 11.02 -14.55
N ARG A 196 13.82 9.71 -14.71
CA ARG A 196 15.05 9.00 -14.33
C ARG A 196 16.30 9.58 -14.99
N LYS A 197 16.25 9.86 -16.30
CA LYS A 197 17.39 10.43 -17.06
C LYS A 197 17.79 11.80 -16.55
N THR A 198 16.85 12.60 -16.05
CA THR A 198 17.09 13.94 -15.50
C THR A 198 17.35 13.94 -14.00
N GLY A 199 17.50 12.75 -13.37
CA GLY A 199 17.73 12.63 -11.93
C GLY A 199 16.54 13.03 -11.06
N ASP A 200 15.31 13.03 -11.62
CA ASP A 200 14.06 13.45 -10.98
C ASP A 200 13.13 12.26 -10.72
N SER A 201 11.96 12.53 -10.15
CA SER A 201 10.94 11.53 -9.85
C SER A 201 9.53 12.02 -10.18
N LEU A 202 8.60 11.09 -10.37
CA LEU A 202 7.19 11.36 -10.64
C LEU A 202 6.29 10.73 -9.57
N GLY A 203 5.23 11.42 -9.24
CA GLY A 203 4.11 10.88 -8.48
C GLY A 203 3.08 10.20 -9.39
N GLY A 204 2.09 9.59 -8.77
CA GLY A 204 0.99 8.94 -9.47
C GLY A 204 -0.21 8.68 -8.59
N ILE A 205 -1.24 8.09 -9.19
CA ILE A 205 -2.44 7.61 -8.50
C ILE A 205 -2.51 6.10 -8.68
N VAL A 206 -2.73 5.42 -7.59
CA VAL A 206 -3.10 4.00 -7.56
C VAL A 206 -4.59 3.91 -7.28
N GLU A 207 -5.28 3.02 -7.97
CA GLU A 207 -6.69 2.70 -7.73
C GLU A 207 -6.80 1.24 -7.30
N VAL A 208 -7.64 0.97 -6.29
CA VAL A 208 -7.94 -0.37 -5.80
C VAL A 208 -9.44 -0.59 -5.84
N VAL A 209 -9.85 -1.70 -6.43
CA VAL A 209 -11.24 -2.13 -6.50
C VAL A 209 -11.40 -3.41 -5.68
N ALA A 210 -12.30 -3.40 -4.70
CA ALA A 210 -12.69 -4.60 -3.96
C ALA A 210 -14.08 -5.04 -4.41
N GLN A 211 -14.13 -6.20 -5.07
CA GLN A 211 -15.35 -6.79 -5.65
C GLN A 211 -15.91 -7.88 -4.75
N GLY A 212 -17.23 -8.03 -4.74
CA GLY A 212 -17.90 -9.08 -3.98
C GLY A 212 -17.95 -8.83 -2.47
N VAL A 213 -17.69 -7.62 -2.03
CA VAL A 213 -17.79 -7.24 -0.61
C VAL A 213 -19.27 -7.32 -0.18
N PRO A 214 -19.62 -8.09 0.89
CA PRO A 214 -21.00 -8.19 1.34
C PRO A 214 -21.49 -6.87 1.96
N VAL A 215 -22.81 -6.75 2.07
CA VAL A 215 -23.44 -5.70 2.89
C VAL A 215 -23.10 -5.94 4.35
N GLY A 216 -22.78 -4.88 5.11
CA GLY A 216 -22.69 -4.96 6.56
C GLY A 216 -21.28 -4.84 7.14
N LEU A 217 -20.22 -4.61 6.33
CA LEU A 217 -18.89 -4.37 6.84
C LEU A 217 -18.73 -2.90 7.26
N GLY A 218 -18.28 -2.68 8.46
CA GLY A 218 -18.06 -1.36 9.06
C GLY A 218 -18.69 -1.23 10.44
N GLU A 219 -18.05 -0.51 11.34
CA GLU A 219 -18.43 -0.34 12.75
C GLU A 219 -18.53 1.15 13.10
N PRO A 220 -19.64 1.83 12.76
CA PRO A 220 -19.83 3.21 13.20
C PRO A 220 -19.73 3.34 14.74
N VAL A 221 -19.31 4.47 15.25
CA VAL A 221 -19.08 5.75 14.58
C VAL A 221 -17.65 5.88 14.08
N PHE A 222 -16.62 5.58 14.87
CA PHE A 222 -15.21 5.87 14.53
C PHE A 222 -14.56 4.81 13.66
N ASP A 223 -15.02 3.55 13.73
CA ASP A 223 -14.52 2.45 12.89
C ASP A 223 -15.40 2.25 11.64
N ARG A 224 -15.85 3.33 11.04
CA ARG A 224 -16.48 3.31 9.72
C ARG A 224 -15.55 2.64 8.73
N LEU A 225 -16.10 1.87 7.81
CA LEU A 225 -15.28 1.16 6.83
C LEU A 225 -14.45 2.12 5.95
N ASP A 226 -15.01 3.25 5.53
CA ASP A 226 -14.29 4.28 4.79
C ASP A 226 -13.15 4.92 5.61
N ALA A 227 -13.38 5.16 6.91
CA ALA A 227 -12.37 5.72 7.81
C ALA A 227 -11.19 4.75 8.00
N ASP A 228 -11.47 3.46 8.25
CA ASP A 228 -10.42 2.45 8.43
C ASP A 228 -9.67 2.15 7.11
N LEU A 229 -10.37 2.12 5.96
CA LEU A 229 -9.76 2.01 4.64
C LEU A 229 -8.85 3.22 4.35
N ALA A 230 -9.32 4.43 4.63
CA ALA A 230 -8.53 5.65 4.44
C ALA A 230 -7.28 5.64 5.35
N LYS A 231 -7.42 5.30 6.63
CA LYS A 231 -6.31 5.11 7.57
C LYS A 231 -5.29 4.09 7.07
N ALA A 232 -5.78 2.95 6.58
CA ALA A 232 -4.94 1.86 6.08
C ALA A 232 -4.07 2.32 4.91
N VAL A 233 -4.68 2.88 3.86
CA VAL A 233 -3.94 3.28 2.65
C VAL A 233 -3.14 4.57 2.87
N MET A 234 -3.61 5.52 3.71
CA MET A 234 -2.85 6.72 4.08
C MET A 234 -1.59 6.38 4.89
N SER A 235 -1.55 5.26 5.59
CA SER A 235 -0.37 4.80 6.31
C SER A 235 0.76 4.29 5.40
N ILE A 236 0.51 4.09 4.11
CA ILE A 236 1.51 3.67 3.13
C ILE A 236 2.50 4.81 2.91
N PRO A 237 3.83 4.56 2.96
CA PRO A 237 4.83 5.60 2.69
C PRO A 237 4.59 6.28 1.34
N ALA A 238 4.78 7.60 1.30
CA ALA A 238 4.56 8.50 0.17
C ALA A 238 3.09 8.76 -0.23
N VAL A 239 2.10 8.13 0.37
CA VAL A 239 0.69 8.48 0.16
C VAL A 239 0.39 9.83 0.79
N LYS A 240 -0.38 10.69 0.06
CA LYS A 240 -0.71 12.07 0.45
C LYS A 240 -2.18 12.45 0.25
N GLY A 241 -2.98 11.56 -0.29
CA GLY A 241 -4.41 11.77 -0.47
C GLY A 241 -5.13 10.46 -0.74
N VAL A 242 -6.38 10.39 -0.33
CA VAL A 242 -7.27 9.24 -0.51
C VAL A 242 -8.62 9.76 -0.95
N GLU A 243 -9.23 9.09 -1.91
CA GLU A 243 -10.61 9.29 -2.34
C GLU A 243 -11.35 7.96 -2.32
N ILE A 244 -12.61 7.99 -1.89
CA ILE A 244 -13.55 6.87 -1.91
C ILE A 244 -14.79 7.33 -2.68
N GLY A 245 -15.25 6.53 -3.64
CA GLY A 245 -16.35 6.92 -4.52
C GLY A 245 -16.03 8.15 -5.37
N ALA A 246 -16.92 9.15 -5.38
CA ALA A 246 -16.73 10.41 -6.09
C ALA A 246 -15.63 11.28 -5.49
N GLY A 247 -15.26 11.03 -4.22
CA GLY A 247 -14.18 11.74 -3.53
C GLY A 247 -14.35 13.26 -3.56
N PHE A 248 -13.31 14.02 -3.92
CA PHE A 248 -13.35 15.48 -3.97
C PHE A 248 -14.31 16.03 -5.03
N LYS A 249 -14.70 15.23 -6.05
CA LYS A 249 -15.67 15.66 -7.05
C LYS A 249 -17.05 15.94 -6.42
N SER A 250 -17.41 15.26 -5.32
CA SER A 250 -18.70 15.49 -4.63
C SER A 250 -18.90 16.94 -4.19
N ALA A 251 -17.81 17.70 -3.94
CA ALA A 251 -17.91 19.11 -3.57
C ALA A 251 -18.57 20.00 -4.65
N THR A 252 -18.57 19.56 -5.90
CA THR A 252 -19.14 20.29 -7.05
C THR A 252 -20.45 19.68 -7.55
N MET A 253 -20.96 18.65 -6.88
CA MET A 253 -22.19 17.95 -7.25
C MET A 253 -23.35 18.45 -6.40
N PRO A 254 -24.50 18.79 -6.98
CA PRO A 254 -25.72 18.96 -6.21
C PRO A 254 -26.16 17.62 -5.60
N GLY A 255 -26.88 17.65 -4.47
CA GLY A 255 -27.31 16.44 -3.77
C GLY A 255 -28.11 15.47 -4.66
N SER A 256 -28.94 15.99 -5.56
CA SER A 256 -29.73 15.19 -6.53
C SER A 256 -28.86 14.40 -7.53
N GLU A 257 -27.63 14.84 -7.82
CA GLU A 257 -26.69 14.14 -8.70
C GLU A 257 -25.72 13.24 -7.89
N CYS A 258 -25.44 13.63 -6.63
CA CYS A 258 -24.52 12.92 -5.76
C CYS A 258 -25.19 11.70 -5.12
N ASN A 259 -26.50 11.74 -4.85
CA ASN A 259 -27.22 10.64 -4.22
C ASN A 259 -27.24 9.39 -5.11
N ASP A 260 -26.89 8.24 -4.52
CA ASP A 260 -26.95 6.95 -5.18
C ASP A 260 -28.36 6.36 -5.01
N GLU A 261 -29.23 6.52 -6.02
CA GLU A 261 -30.61 6.00 -5.98
C GLU A 261 -30.65 4.49 -5.85
N PHE A 262 -31.55 3.98 -5.01
CA PHE A 262 -31.72 2.55 -4.86
C PHE A 262 -32.50 1.92 -6.01
N VAL A 263 -32.00 0.80 -6.52
CA VAL A 263 -32.61 0.00 -7.57
C VAL A 263 -32.64 -1.47 -7.17
N MET A 264 -33.57 -2.22 -7.72
CA MET A 264 -33.60 -3.67 -7.56
C MET A 264 -32.73 -4.35 -8.64
N LYS A 265 -31.68 -5.06 -8.23
CA LYS A 265 -30.80 -5.83 -9.12
C LYS A 265 -30.71 -7.27 -8.61
N ASN A 266 -31.09 -8.23 -9.43
CA ASN A 266 -31.08 -9.66 -9.05
C ASN A 266 -31.80 -9.93 -7.71
N LYS A 267 -32.97 -9.36 -7.51
CA LYS A 267 -33.81 -9.48 -6.29
C LYS A 267 -33.16 -8.93 -5.02
N LYS A 268 -32.13 -8.11 -5.14
CA LYS A 268 -31.47 -7.43 -4.01
C LYS A 268 -31.46 -5.92 -4.26
N ALA A 269 -31.51 -5.14 -3.19
CA ALA A 269 -31.30 -3.70 -3.26
C ALA A 269 -29.84 -3.45 -3.66
N ALA A 270 -29.64 -2.54 -4.60
CA ALA A 270 -28.35 -2.04 -5.06
C ALA A 270 -28.49 -0.54 -5.34
N THR A 271 -27.42 0.13 -5.70
CA THR A 271 -27.50 1.55 -6.12
C THR A 271 -27.26 1.69 -7.62
N ALA A 272 -27.90 2.68 -8.24
CA ALA A 272 -27.75 2.98 -9.67
C ALA A 272 -26.37 3.55 -9.98
N THR A 273 -25.84 4.35 -9.07
CA THR A 273 -24.51 4.98 -9.11
C THR A 273 -23.69 4.56 -7.89
N ASN A 274 -22.45 5.03 -7.80
CA ASN A 274 -21.54 4.71 -6.71
C ASN A 274 -20.75 5.96 -6.26
N ASN A 275 -21.45 7.06 -6.08
CA ASN A 275 -20.84 8.33 -5.66
C ASN A 275 -20.40 8.30 -4.19
N ALA A 276 -21.20 7.66 -3.31
CA ALA A 276 -20.86 7.46 -1.90
C ALA A 276 -19.73 6.42 -1.70
N GLY A 277 -19.30 5.72 -2.76
CA GLY A 277 -18.22 4.75 -2.67
C GLY A 277 -18.60 3.45 -1.98
N VAL A 278 -19.89 3.03 -2.07
CA VAL A 278 -20.42 1.77 -1.49
C VAL A 278 -20.64 1.82 0.03
N ILE A 279 -20.20 2.88 0.70
CA ILE A 279 -20.21 2.96 2.17
C ILE A 279 -21.24 3.99 2.60
N LEU A 280 -22.37 3.51 3.16
CA LEU A 280 -23.47 4.32 3.63
C LEU A 280 -23.52 4.26 5.16
N GLY A 281 -23.48 5.40 5.82
CA GLY A 281 -23.40 5.45 7.29
C GLY A 281 -22.17 4.75 7.87
N GLY A 282 -21.11 4.54 7.07
CA GLY A 282 -19.90 3.83 7.47
C GLY A 282 -19.94 2.31 7.26
N ILE A 283 -20.98 1.80 6.61
CA ILE A 283 -21.24 0.36 6.40
C ILE A 283 -21.34 0.07 4.90
N SER A 284 -20.72 -1.04 4.44
CA SER A 284 -20.77 -1.45 3.03
C SER A 284 -22.19 -1.82 2.57
N ASN A 285 -22.55 -1.45 1.34
CA ASN A 285 -23.87 -1.70 0.73
C ASN A 285 -23.88 -2.88 -0.27
N GLY A 286 -22.75 -3.58 -0.46
CA GLY A 286 -22.67 -4.77 -1.32
C GLY A 286 -22.23 -4.51 -2.77
N MET A 287 -21.93 -3.27 -3.13
CA MET A 287 -21.36 -2.93 -4.44
C MET A 287 -19.81 -2.95 -4.40
N ASP A 288 -19.14 -2.69 -5.52
CA ASP A 288 -17.68 -2.67 -5.59
C ASP A 288 -17.10 -1.42 -4.91
N ILE A 289 -16.22 -1.61 -3.93
CA ILE A 289 -15.51 -0.50 -3.25
C ILE A 289 -14.38 -0.02 -4.15
N ILE A 290 -14.37 1.28 -4.45
CA ILE A 290 -13.34 1.92 -5.26
C ILE A 290 -12.57 2.94 -4.42
N ILE A 291 -11.26 2.75 -4.28
CA ILE A 291 -10.38 3.61 -3.51
C ILE A 291 -9.27 4.12 -4.42
N LYS A 292 -9.05 5.43 -4.43
CA LYS A 292 -7.90 6.05 -5.11
C LYS A 292 -6.96 6.64 -4.07
N LEU A 293 -5.67 6.47 -4.28
CA LEU A 293 -4.64 7.05 -3.42
C LEU A 293 -3.58 7.76 -4.24
N VAL A 294 -3.21 8.95 -3.83
CA VAL A 294 -2.14 9.75 -4.42
C VAL A 294 -0.80 9.38 -3.77
N VAL A 295 0.15 9.00 -4.61
CA VAL A 295 1.54 8.74 -4.21
C VAL A 295 2.41 9.90 -4.68
N LYS A 296 3.03 10.64 -3.74
CA LYS A 296 3.92 11.75 -4.09
C LYS A 296 5.18 11.26 -4.81
N PRO A 297 5.88 12.13 -5.55
CA PRO A 297 7.21 11.83 -6.10
C PRO A 297 8.18 11.36 -5.01
N THR A 298 9.10 10.47 -5.35
CA THR A 298 10.17 10.04 -4.44
C THR A 298 11.00 11.25 -4.02
N SER A 299 11.21 11.42 -2.71
CA SER A 299 11.93 12.59 -2.17
C SER A 299 13.43 12.54 -2.44
N SER A 300 14.01 11.34 -2.51
CA SER A 300 15.44 11.14 -2.78
C SER A 300 15.69 11.21 -4.28
N ILE A 301 16.19 12.35 -4.76
CA ILE A 301 16.47 12.61 -6.17
C ILE A 301 17.93 13.02 -6.37
N ASN A 302 18.46 12.77 -7.57
CA ASN A 302 19.83 13.12 -7.94
C ASN A 302 19.90 14.54 -8.54
N LYS A 303 19.27 15.49 -7.83
CA LYS A 303 19.35 16.92 -8.12
C LYS A 303 19.83 17.66 -6.88
N ALA A 304 20.58 18.74 -7.07
CA ALA A 304 20.97 19.61 -5.99
C ALA A 304 19.72 20.26 -5.35
N GLN A 305 19.63 20.19 -4.03
CA GLN A 305 18.54 20.75 -3.25
C GLN A 305 19.09 21.47 -2.03
N ASN A 306 18.49 22.60 -1.69
CA ASN A 306 18.82 23.29 -0.45
C ASN A 306 18.34 22.50 0.77
N THR A 307 19.19 22.49 1.81
CA THR A 307 18.87 21.83 3.09
C THR A 307 19.59 22.55 4.24
N VAL A 308 19.51 21.95 5.43
CA VAL A 308 20.24 22.37 6.62
C VAL A 308 20.93 21.17 7.27
N THR A 309 22.01 21.44 7.98
CA THR A 309 22.66 20.47 8.85
C THR A 309 21.87 20.30 10.15
N GLN A 310 22.16 19.23 10.91
CA GLN A 310 21.65 19.04 12.28
C GLN A 310 21.98 20.22 13.22
N LYS A 311 23.02 21.01 12.91
CA LYS A 311 23.43 22.22 13.65
C LYS A 311 22.80 23.50 13.11
N GLY A 312 21.79 23.42 12.22
CA GLY A 312 21.07 24.58 11.68
C GLY A 312 21.81 25.37 10.60
N LYS A 313 22.98 24.92 10.11
CA LYS A 313 23.73 25.61 9.04
C LYS A 313 23.14 25.28 7.68
N LYS A 314 23.01 26.29 6.81
CA LYS A 314 22.60 26.12 5.41
C LYS A 314 23.58 25.19 4.69
N ALA A 315 23.06 24.30 3.86
CA ALA A 315 23.83 23.35 3.07
C ALA A 315 23.09 23.02 1.77
N GLU A 316 23.79 22.41 0.84
CA GLU A 316 23.23 21.78 -0.36
C GLU A 316 23.39 20.27 -0.24
N ILE A 317 22.39 19.52 -0.69
CA ILE A 317 22.40 18.06 -0.73
C ILE A 317 22.04 17.58 -2.12
N ARG A 318 22.74 16.53 -2.56
CA ARG A 318 22.36 15.70 -3.71
C ARG A 318 22.28 14.27 -3.20
N VAL A 319 21.10 13.67 -3.29
CA VAL A 319 20.91 12.32 -2.77
C VAL A 319 21.25 11.32 -3.87
N GLU A 320 22.48 10.83 -3.84
CA GLU A 320 22.92 9.74 -4.69
C GLU A 320 22.44 8.41 -4.10
N GLY A 321 21.78 7.58 -4.91
CA GLY A 321 21.30 6.29 -4.44
C GLY A 321 20.43 5.57 -5.45
N ARG A 322 20.09 4.34 -5.10
CA ARG A 322 19.22 3.46 -5.89
C ARG A 322 17.76 3.69 -5.48
N HIS A 323 17.14 4.78 -5.97
CA HIS A 323 15.76 5.14 -5.65
C HIS A 323 14.82 4.87 -6.83
N ASP A 324 13.53 4.63 -6.55
CA ASP A 324 12.52 4.49 -7.59
C ASP A 324 12.23 5.86 -8.22
N PRO A 325 12.29 6.02 -9.54
CA PRO A 325 11.87 7.26 -10.20
C PRO A 325 10.34 7.47 -10.13
N CYS A 326 9.58 6.43 -9.86
CA CYS A 326 8.14 6.48 -9.56
C CYS A 326 7.76 5.28 -8.69
N VAL A 327 7.15 5.54 -7.53
CA VAL A 327 6.75 4.48 -6.58
C VAL A 327 5.37 3.90 -6.90
N ALA A 328 4.52 4.59 -7.66
CA ALA A 328 3.13 4.19 -7.88
C ALA A 328 2.97 2.72 -8.35
N PRO A 329 3.73 2.19 -9.32
CA PRO A 329 3.59 0.79 -9.74
C PRO A 329 3.89 -0.24 -8.63
N ARG A 330 4.79 0.12 -7.70
CA ARG A 330 5.12 -0.72 -6.55
C ARG A 330 4.16 -0.53 -5.37
N ALA A 331 3.48 0.60 -5.31
CA ALA A 331 2.45 0.86 -4.31
C ALA A 331 1.18 0.03 -4.57
N VAL A 332 0.94 -0.45 -5.79
CA VAL A 332 -0.22 -1.28 -6.15
C VAL A 332 -0.39 -2.49 -5.22
N PRO A 333 0.53 -3.46 -5.13
CA PRO A 333 0.36 -4.62 -4.25
C PRO A 333 0.33 -4.25 -2.75
N ILE A 334 0.92 -3.11 -2.37
CA ILE A 334 0.85 -2.62 -0.99
C ILE A 334 -0.55 -2.10 -0.67
N ALA A 335 -1.15 -1.33 -1.58
CA ALA A 335 -2.51 -0.82 -1.44
C ALA A 335 -3.53 -1.97 -1.40
N GLU A 336 -3.41 -2.95 -2.31
CA GLU A 336 -4.22 -4.16 -2.28
C GLU A 336 -4.11 -4.89 -0.93
N ALA A 337 -2.90 -5.04 -0.39
CA ALA A 337 -2.66 -5.69 0.89
C ALA A 337 -3.34 -4.93 2.05
N MET A 338 -3.23 -3.60 2.09
CA MET A 338 -3.83 -2.79 3.15
C MET A 338 -5.37 -2.82 3.08
N VAL A 339 -5.94 -2.81 1.87
CA VAL A 339 -7.38 -2.99 1.68
C VAL A 339 -7.83 -4.40 2.13
N ALA A 340 -7.06 -5.44 1.78
CA ALA A 340 -7.34 -6.81 2.21
C ALA A 340 -7.33 -6.97 3.74
N LEU A 341 -6.32 -6.41 4.40
CA LEU A 341 -6.18 -6.43 5.86
C LEU A 341 -7.35 -5.73 6.55
N THR A 342 -7.81 -4.61 6.01
CA THR A 342 -8.97 -3.89 6.54
C THR A 342 -10.25 -4.70 6.35
N LEU A 343 -10.48 -5.22 5.15
CA LEU A 343 -11.72 -5.95 4.84
C LEU A 343 -11.85 -7.26 5.62
N ILE A 344 -10.76 -8.01 5.81
CA ILE A 344 -10.82 -9.27 6.58
C ILE A 344 -11.07 -9.00 8.06
N ASP A 345 -10.51 -7.93 8.63
CA ASP A 345 -10.76 -7.52 10.01
C ASP A 345 -12.25 -7.17 10.22
N HIS A 346 -12.81 -6.31 9.36
CA HIS A 346 -14.22 -5.97 9.40
C HIS A 346 -15.14 -7.18 9.11
N PHE A 347 -14.74 -8.06 8.21
CA PHE A 347 -15.49 -9.27 7.92
C PHE A 347 -15.62 -10.17 9.16
N TYR A 348 -14.57 -10.32 9.94
CA TYR A 348 -14.63 -11.08 11.19
C TYR A 348 -15.45 -10.36 12.26
N ARG A 349 -15.35 -9.05 12.38
CA ARG A 349 -16.12 -8.24 13.32
C ARG A 349 -17.63 -8.38 13.05
N THR A 350 -18.04 -8.34 11.79
CA THR A 350 -19.45 -8.47 11.37
C THR A 350 -20.08 -9.81 11.78
N LYS A 351 -19.30 -10.88 11.96
CA LYS A 351 -19.84 -12.19 12.40
C LYS A 351 -20.49 -12.16 13.79
N PHE A 352 -20.19 -11.16 14.58
CA PHE A 352 -20.76 -10.96 15.93
C PHE A 352 -21.86 -9.91 15.97
N SER A 353 -22.23 -9.31 14.83
CA SER A 353 -23.20 -8.21 14.78
C SER A 353 -24.67 -8.71 14.76
N LYS A 354 -24.89 -9.99 14.57
CA LYS A 354 -26.23 -10.63 14.58
C LYS A 354 -26.15 -11.97 15.27
N LEU A 355 -27.22 -12.31 15.97
CA LEU A 355 -27.49 -13.65 16.52
C LEU A 355 -27.95 -14.59 15.40
#